data_63870a037b2f176639d7672f8a5643a5
#
_entry.id   63870a037b2f176639d7672f8a5643a5
#
_cell.length_a   1.000
_cell.length_b   1.000
_cell.length_c   1.000
_cell.angle_alpha   90.00
_cell.angle_beta   90.00
_cell.angle_gamma   90.00
#
_symmetry.space_group_name_H-M   'P 1'
#
loop_
_entity.id
_entity.type
_entity.pdbx_description
1 polymer ?
#
loop_
_entity_poly.entity_id
_entity_poly.type
_entity_poly.pdbx_seq_one_letter_code
_entity_poly.pdbx_strand_id
1 'polypeptide(L)'
;MEKCIIWFRNDLRLQNNLIIKNLIDRNSSALPIFILDTKVLGSASKTWLFKSLTELDKQLKNQLKIYDGSAANIIETLIRKYQITEISWNRKFDYKSIQEDQLIKNLAKKHHVKEYIYNSSLLMNPEDTLKNDGTPYRVFTPFYKNNYVGASHSTSNINISDIIILENKEDKNIEYFRDRLISRYSWHKKFDKCWEPGEIG
;
A
#
# COMPACT_ATOMS: atom_id res chain seq x y z
N MET A 1 -21.71 -2.55 -9.18
CA MET A 1 -20.32 -2.93 -8.90
C MET A 1 -19.81 -2.02 -7.79
N GLU A 2 -19.25 -2.59 -6.73
CA GLU A 2 -18.71 -1.84 -5.61
C GLU A 2 -17.46 -1.07 -6.04
N LYS A 3 -17.24 0.11 -5.47
CA LYS A 3 -16.09 0.98 -5.77
C LYS A 3 -15.17 1.00 -4.57
N CYS A 4 -13.95 0.52 -4.73
CA CYS A 4 -12.98 0.34 -3.66
C CYS A 4 -11.78 1.29 -3.84
N ILE A 5 -11.50 2.12 -2.84
CA ILE A 5 -10.19 2.77 -2.74
C ILE A 5 -9.16 1.71 -2.37
N ILE A 6 -8.10 1.56 -3.18
CA ILE A 6 -6.90 0.82 -2.81
C ILE A 6 -5.83 1.82 -2.41
N TRP A 7 -5.58 1.91 -1.11
CA TRP A 7 -4.56 2.80 -0.58
C TRP A 7 -3.23 2.06 -0.43
N PHE A 8 -2.37 2.20 -1.46
CA PHE A 8 -0.99 1.74 -1.40
C PHE A 8 -0.17 2.56 -0.41
N ARG A 9 0.67 1.90 0.36
CA ARG A 9 1.56 2.54 1.35
C ARG A 9 3.02 2.13 1.11
N ASN A 10 3.56 1.17 1.87
CA ASN A 10 4.93 0.64 1.68
C ASN A 10 4.94 -0.63 0.81
N ASP A 11 3.78 -1.13 0.46
CA ASP A 11 3.50 -2.36 -0.27
C ASP A 11 3.27 -2.09 -1.77
N LEU A 12 4.26 -1.49 -2.43
CA LEU A 12 4.17 -1.07 -3.84
C LEU A 12 4.31 -2.27 -4.79
N ARG A 13 3.39 -3.25 -4.67
CA ARG A 13 3.34 -4.45 -5.50
C ARG A 13 1.91 -4.93 -5.70
N LEU A 14 1.70 -5.68 -6.78
CA LEU A 14 0.42 -6.31 -7.11
C LEU A 14 0.42 -7.81 -6.75
N GLN A 15 1.52 -8.53 -6.98
CA GLN A 15 1.63 -9.94 -6.66
C GLN A 15 1.75 -10.17 -5.15
N ASN A 16 1.22 -11.29 -4.68
CA ASN A 16 1.20 -11.62 -3.25
C ASN A 16 0.65 -10.50 -2.35
N ASN A 17 -0.30 -9.71 -2.88
CA ASN A 17 -0.95 -8.64 -2.16
C ASN A 17 -2.42 -8.99 -1.89
N LEU A 18 -2.73 -9.21 -0.62
CA LEU A 18 -4.08 -9.63 -0.20
C LEU A 18 -5.15 -8.60 -0.55
N ILE A 19 -4.82 -7.31 -0.63
CA ILE A 19 -5.75 -6.28 -1.08
C ILE A 19 -6.21 -6.59 -2.50
N ILE A 20 -5.26 -6.85 -3.39
CA ILE A 20 -5.54 -7.09 -4.82
C ILE A 20 -6.30 -8.40 -5.01
N LYS A 21 -5.86 -9.47 -4.35
CA LYS A 21 -6.56 -10.75 -4.41
C LYS A 21 -8.02 -10.59 -3.99
N ASN A 22 -8.27 -10.04 -2.82
CA ASN A 22 -9.63 -9.88 -2.31
C ASN A 22 -10.48 -8.89 -3.12
N LEU A 23 -9.88 -7.87 -3.74
CA LEU A 23 -10.58 -6.98 -4.67
C LEU A 23 -11.13 -7.76 -5.86
N ILE A 24 -10.30 -8.62 -6.47
CA ILE A 24 -10.68 -9.45 -7.62
C ILE A 24 -11.78 -10.44 -7.19
N ASP A 25 -11.58 -11.14 -6.06
CA ASP A 25 -12.54 -12.11 -5.52
C ASP A 25 -13.94 -11.50 -5.29
N ARG A 26 -13.99 -10.21 -4.92
CA ARG A 26 -15.25 -9.47 -4.72
C ARG A 26 -15.79 -8.81 -6.00
N ASN A 27 -15.05 -8.86 -7.09
CA ASN A 27 -15.40 -8.18 -8.35
C ASN A 27 -15.69 -6.68 -8.16
N SER A 28 -14.90 -6.02 -7.31
CA SER A 28 -14.98 -4.57 -7.04
C SER A 28 -14.09 -3.78 -7.99
N SER A 29 -14.50 -2.55 -8.35
CA SER A 29 -13.65 -1.66 -9.13
C SER A 29 -12.69 -0.87 -8.24
N ALA A 30 -11.42 -0.82 -8.63
CA ALA A 30 -10.34 -0.19 -7.90
C ALA A 30 -10.18 1.29 -8.22
N LEU A 31 -10.06 2.14 -7.21
CA LEU A 31 -9.44 3.45 -7.29
C LEU A 31 -8.07 3.37 -6.60
N PRO A 32 -6.97 3.08 -7.34
CA PRO A 32 -5.66 2.96 -6.75
C PRO A 32 -5.09 4.34 -6.42
N ILE A 33 -4.70 4.52 -5.15
CA ILE A 33 -4.13 5.78 -4.68
C ILE A 33 -2.83 5.55 -3.89
N PHE A 34 -1.98 6.58 -3.90
CA PHE A 34 -0.85 6.72 -2.99
C PHE A 34 -0.85 8.13 -2.39
N ILE A 35 -0.61 8.23 -1.09
CA ILE A 35 -0.55 9.52 -0.38
C ILE A 35 0.89 9.74 0.06
N LEU A 36 1.49 10.84 -0.40
CA LEU A 36 2.88 11.18 -0.14
C LEU A 36 3.06 11.62 1.32
N ASP A 37 3.95 10.92 2.04
CA ASP A 37 4.55 11.40 3.29
C ASP A 37 6.06 11.50 3.09
N THR A 38 6.50 12.61 2.46
CA THR A 38 7.91 12.78 2.11
C THR A 38 8.68 13.62 3.13
N LYS A 39 8.07 14.02 4.24
CA LYS A 39 8.68 14.92 5.23
C LYS A 39 9.95 14.34 5.86
N VAL A 40 10.00 13.04 6.03
CA VAL A 40 11.11 12.31 6.66
C VAL A 40 12.03 11.59 5.67
N LEU A 41 11.75 11.66 4.36
CA LEU A 41 12.52 10.94 3.35
C LEU A 41 13.70 11.77 2.85
N GLY A 42 14.88 11.18 2.83
CA GLY A 42 16.06 11.71 2.15
C GLY A 42 15.92 11.67 0.61
N SER A 43 16.80 12.38 -0.11
CA SER A 43 16.74 12.49 -1.57
C SER A 43 16.87 11.14 -2.29
N ALA A 44 17.66 10.21 -1.76
CA ALA A 44 17.80 8.86 -2.31
C ALA A 44 16.48 8.09 -2.23
N SER A 45 15.87 8.06 -1.05
CA SER A 45 14.58 7.37 -0.82
C SER A 45 13.46 8.00 -1.65
N LYS A 46 13.43 9.32 -1.79
CA LYS A 46 12.46 10.02 -2.65
C LYS A 46 12.60 9.62 -4.12
N THR A 47 13.83 9.61 -4.63
CA THR A 47 14.11 9.22 -6.02
C THR A 47 13.72 7.76 -6.26
N TRP A 48 14.02 6.86 -5.32
CA TRP A 48 13.63 5.46 -5.43
C TRP A 48 12.12 5.28 -5.36
N LEU A 49 11.45 5.99 -4.45
CA LEU A 49 10.00 6.00 -4.35
C LEU A 49 9.34 6.46 -5.66
N PHE A 50 9.85 7.53 -6.27
CA PHE A 50 9.35 7.99 -7.58
C PHE A 50 9.41 6.88 -8.63
N LYS A 51 10.55 6.21 -8.75
CA LYS A 51 10.74 5.13 -9.71
C LYS A 51 9.82 3.94 -9.44
N SER A 52 9.71 3.52 -8.16
CA SER A 52 8.83 2.42 -7.77
C SER A 52 7.35 2.73 -8.03
N LEU A 53 6.91 3.96 -7.75
CA LEU A 53 5.55 4.40 -8.07
C LEU A 53 5.29 4.49 -9.57
N THR A 54 6.31 4.87 -10.37
CA THR A 54 6.19 4.89 -11.83
C THR A 54 6.00 3.48 -12.39
N GLU A 55 6.72 2.49 -11.87
CA GLU A 55 6.54 1.09 -12.30
C GLU A 55 5.19 0.52 -11.87
N LEU A 56 4.75 0.82 -10.64
CA LEU A 56 3.42 0.43 -10.18
C LEU A 56 2.30 1.08 -11.02
N ASP A 57 2.46 2.35 -11.38
CA ASP A 57 1.49 3.07 -12.24
C ASP A 57 1.38 2.43 -13.63
N LYS A 58 2.50 2.04 -14.24
CA LYS A 58 2.50 1.31 -15.51
C LYS A 58 1.70 0.01 -15.42
N GLN A 59 1.92 -0.78 -14.37
CA GLN A 59 1.19 -2.02 -14.12
C GLN A 59 -0.32 -1.77 -13.92
N LEU A 60 -0.67 -0.64 -13.32
CA LEU A 60 -2.04 -0.17 -13.12
C LEU A 60 -2.61 0.61 -14.32
N LYS A 61 -2.05 0.44 -15.52
CA LYS A 61 -2.51 1.08 -16.77
C LYS A 61 -2.53 2.62 -16.69
N ASN A 62 -1.56 3.21 -15.96
CA ASN A 62 -1.43 4.65 -15.66
C ASN A 62 -2.64 5.25 -14.93
N GLN A 63 -3.24 4.48 -14.04
CA GLN A 63 -4.40 4.90 -13.24
C GLN A 63 -4.08 5.10 -11.74
N LEU A 64 -2.83 4.96 -11.32
CA LEU A 64 -2.42 5.28 -9.94
C LEU A 64 -2.50 6.80 -9.72
N LYS A 65 -3.25 7.24 -8.72
CA LYS A 65 -3.37 8.66 -8.35
C LYS A 65 -2.56 8.99 -7.12
N ILE A 66 -1.84 10.09 -7.21
CA ILE A 66 -0.93 10.53 -6.16
C ILE A 66 -1.50 11.79 -5.49
N TYR A 67 -1.57 11.74 -4.18
CA TYR A 67 -2.03 12.85 -3.36
C TYR A 67 -0.94 13.28 -2.38
N ASP A 68 -1.07 14.50 -1.87
CA ASP A 68 -0.19 15.06 -0.84
C ASP A 68 -1.03 15.74 0.23
N GLY A 69 -0.83 15.36 1.48
CA GLY A 69 -1.55 15.93 2.62
C GLY A 69 -2.08 14.89 3.61
N SER A 70 -3.10 15.27 4.35
CA SER A 70 -3.73 14.40 5.35
C SER A 70 -4.49 13.26 4.69
N ALA A 71 -4.16 12.02 5.05
CA ALA A 71 -4.83 10.84 4.52
C ALA A 71 -6.34 10.87 4.80
N ALA A 72 -6.75 11.27 6.00
CA ALA A 72 -8.16 11.37 6.36
C ALA A 72 -8.94 12.35 5.47
N ASN A 73 -8.39 13.55 5.24
CA ASN A 73 -9.05 14.57 4.41
C ASN A 73 -9.13 14.13 2.93
N ILE A 74 -8.04 13.54 2.42
CA ILE A 74 -7.98 13.05 1.05
C ILE A 74 -9.00 11.93 0.84
N ILE A 75 -8.98 10.92 1.71
CA ILE A 75 -9.87 9.77 1.61
C ILE A 75 -11.34 10.19 1.77
N GLU A 76 -11.66 11.11 2.70
CA GLU A 76 -13.02 11.64 2.83
C GLU A 76 -13.50 12.35 1.55
N THR A 77 -12.64 13.14 0.93
CA THR A 77 -12.93 13.82 -0.33
C THR A 77 -13.19 12.81 -1.45
N LEU A 78 -12.37 11.75 -1.54
CA LEU A 78 -12.51 10.71 -2.55
C LEU A 78 -13.77 9.86 -2.35
N ILE A 79 -14.11 9.54 -1.10
CA ILE A 79 -15.35 8.85 -0.77
C ILE A 79 -16.55 9.60 -1.34
N ARG A 80 -16.62 10.90 -1.12
CA ARG A 80 -17.72 11.73 -1.62
C ARG A 80 -17.69 11.91 -3.14
N LYS A 81 -16.50 12.21 -3.70
CA LYS A 81 -16.34 12.49 -5.14
C LYS A 81 -16.70 11.31 -6.01
N TYR A 82 -16.23 10.11 -5.64
CA TYR A 82 -16.39 8.90 -6.44
C TYR A 82 -17.50 7.96 -5.95
N GLN A 83 -18.21 8.34 -4.88
CA GLN A 83 -19.24 7.49 -4.24
C GLN A 83 -18.63 6.12 -3.88
N ILE A 84 -17.52 6.15 -3.17
CA ILE A 84 -16.77 4.97 -2.74
C ILE A 84 -17.58 4.19 -1.71
N THR A 85 -17.67 2.88 -1.89
CA THR A 85 -18.38 1.97 -1.00
C THR A 85 -17.45 1.09 -0.18
N GLU A 86 -16.18 0.97 -0.61
CA GLU A 86 -15.17 0.15 0.05
C GLU A 86 -13.83 0.88 0.12
N ILE A 87 -13.05 0.58 1.15
CA ILE A 87 -11.65 1.01 1.25
C ILE A 87 -10.79 -0.15 1.72
N SER A 88 -9.62 -0.31 1.10
CA SER A 88 -8.69 -1.40 1.40
C SER A 88 -7.27 -0.89 1.53
N TRP A 89 -6.57 -1.34 2.58
CA TRP A 89 -5.14 -1.02 2.78
C TRP A 89 -4.42 -2.10 3.57
N ASN A 90 -3.09 -2.13 3.46
CA ASN A 90 -2.25 -2.95 4.31
C ASN A 90 -1.85 -2.15 5.56
N ARG A 91 -2.09 -2.72 6.73
CA ARG A 91 -1.74 -2.11 8.01
C ARG A 91 -0.21 -1.97 8.15
N LYS A 92 0.18 -0.91 8.82
CA LYS A 92 1.54 -0.70 9.31
C LYS A 92 1.54 -0.83 10.83
N PHE A 93 2.70 -1.16 11.39
CA PHE A 93 2.80 -1.53 12.80
C PHE A 93 3.50 -0.47 13.67
N ASP A 94 3.90 0.66 13.06
CA ASP A 94 4.42 1.79 13.81
C ASP A 94 3.28 2.62 14.43
N TYR A 95 3.59 3.28 15.56
CA TYR A 95 2.61 4.01 16.35
C TYR A 95 1.81 5.06 15.56
N LYS A 96 2.51 5.86 14.72
CA LYS A 96 1.88 6.89 13.89
C LYS A 96 0.88 6.29 12.90
N SER A 97 1.27 5.19 12.27
CA SER A 97 0.42 4.50 11.29
C SER A 97 -0.79 3.83 11.93
N ILE A 98 -0.64 3.30 13.15
CA ILE A 98 -1.77 2.73 13.91
C ILE A 98 -2.80 3.82 14.24
N GLN A 99 -2.34 5.01 14.63
CA GLN A 99 -3.25 6.15 14.87
C GLN A 99 -3.94 6.62 13.58
N GLU A 100 -3.21 6.70 12.48
CA GLU A 100 -3.76 7.04 11.17
C GLU A 100 -4.80 6.01 10.73
N ASP A 101 -4.51 4.71 10.86
CA ASP A 101 -5.46 3.63 10.56
C ASP A 101 -6.74 3.77 11.39
N GLN A 102 -6.64 4.16 12.66
CA GLN A 102 -7.82 4.39 13.51
C GLN A 102 -8.67 5.57 13.02
N LEU A 103 -8.04 6.65 12.57
CA LEU A 103 -8.77 7.79 11.97
C LEU A 103 -9.51 7.37 10.70
N ILE A 104 -8.88 6.58 9.83
CA ILE A 104 -9.51 6.08 8.60
C ILE A 104 -10.67 5.13 8.91
N LYS A 105 -10.54 4.24 9.91
CA LYS A 105 -11.63 3.38 10.38
C LYS A 105 -12.84 4.20 10.84
N ASN A 106 -12.61 5.21 11.67
CA ASN A 106 -13.67 6.09 12.13
C ASN A 106 -14.37 6.83 10.97
N LEU A 107 -13.57 7.25 9.98
CA LEU A 107 -14.07 7.89 8.77
C LEU A 107 -14.93 6.93 7.92
N ALA A 108 -14.44 5.71 7.69
CA ALA A 108 -15.16 4.69 6.96
C ALA A 108 -16.52 4.39 7.62
N LYS A 109 -16.53 4.24 8.95
CA LYS A 109 -17.77 4.06 9.73
C LYS A 109 -18.72 5.25 9.59
N LYS A 110 -18.21 6.49 9.65
CA LYS A 110 -19.02 7.72 9.50
C LYS A 110 -19.71 7.78 8.13
N HIS A 111 -19.07 7.31 7.09
CA HIS A 111 -19.57 7.35 5.71
C HIS A 111 -20.20 6.02 5.24
N HIS A 112 -20.38 5.06 6.14
CA HIS A 112 -20.91 3.71 5.83
C HIS A 112 -20.12 2.99 4.72
N VAL A 113 -18.78 3.21 4.67
CA VAL A 113 -17.85 2.56 3.75
C VAL A 113 -17.31 1.29 4.42
N LYS A 114 -17.33 0.17 3.70
CA LYS A 114 -16.75 -1.10 4.19
C LYS A 114 -15.23 -1.03 4.18
N GLU A 115 -14.59 -1.45 5.27
CA GLU A 115 -13.14 -1.47 5.39
C GLU A 115 -12.59 -2.90 5.27
N TYR A 116 -11.47 -3.03 4.55
CA TYR A 116 -10.74 -4.28 4.39
C TYR A 116 -9.26 -4.04 4.67
N ILE A 117 -8.79 -4.57 5.79
CA ILE A 117 -7.45 -4.33 6.29
C ILE A 117 -6.67 -5.63 6.32
N TYR A 118 -5.50 -5.63 5.70
CA TYR A 118 -4.68 -6.82 5.58
C TYR A 118 -3.28 -6.60 6.15
N ASN A 119 -2.55 -7.68 6.30
CA ASN A 119 -1.12 -7.68 6.56
C ASN A 119 -0.42 -8.32 5.35
N SER A 120 0.23 -7.49 4.53
CA SER A 120 1.07 -7.97 3.42
C SER A 120 2.55 -7.59 3.61
N SER A 121 2.90 -7.04 4.78
CA SER A 121 4.28 -6.59 5.07
C SER A 121 5.04 -7.55 5.97
N LEU A 122 4.33 -8.33 6.79
CA LEU A 122 4.92 -9.30 7.69
C LEU A 122 4.40 -10.69 7.36
N LEU A 123 5.25 -11.70 7.52
CA LEU A 123 4.88 -13.10 7.33
C LEU A 123 3.80 -13.56 8.32
N MET A 124 3.79 -12.98 9.52
CA MET A 124 2.82 -13.26 10.57
C MET A 124 2.40 -11.95 11.23
N ASN A 125 1.18 -11.90 11.75
CA ASN A 125 0.78 -10.74 12.56
C ASN A 125 1.54 -10.76 13.89
N PRO A 126 2.00 -9.62 14.40
CA PRO A 126 2.67 -9.54 15.69
C PRO A 126 1.85 -10.12 16.84
N GLU A 127 0.53 -9.93 16.78
CA GLU A 127 -0.40 -10.45 17.79
C GLU A 127 -0.44 -11.98 17.86
N ASP A 128 -0.24 -12.64 16.71
CA ASP A 128 -0.27 -14.10 16.59
C ASP A 128 1.06 -14.74 17.02
N THR A 129 2.11 -13.92 17.25
CA THR A 129 3.47 -14.37 17.59
C THR A 129 3.85 -14.18 19.06
N LEU A 130 2.89 -13.88 19.91
CA LEU A 130 3.10 -13.72 21.35
C LEU A 130 3.20 -15.09 22.04
N LYS A 131 3.77 -15.10 23.25
CA LYS A 131 3.70 -16.26 24.15
C LYS A 131 2.27 -16.47 24.66
N ASN A 132 2.03 -17.62 25.29
CA ASN A 132 0.73 -17.95 25.89
C ASN A 132 0.27 -16.97 26.98
N ASP A 133 1.22 -16.28 27.61
CA ASP A 133 0.96 -15.23 28.61
C ASP A 133 0.71 -13.84 28.00
N GLY A 134 0.66 -13.73 26.65
CA GLY A 134 0.47 -12.48 25.92
C GLY A 134 1.71 -11.59 25.83
N THR A 135 2.87 -12.04 26.34
CA THR A 135 4.11 -11.27 26.30
C THR A 135 4.96 -11.61 25.07
N PRO A 136 5.77 -10.67 24.53
CA PRO A 136 6.66 -10.96 23.41
C PRO A 136 7.84 -11.86 23.83
N TYR A 137 8.34 -12.62 22.87
CA TYR A 137 9.58 -13.37 23.05
C TYR A 137 10.78 -12.42 23.17
N ARG A 138 11.68 -12.69 24.13
CA ARG A 138 12.92 -11.92 24.31
C ARG A 138 14.12 -12.56 23.61
N VAL A 139 14.00 -13.82 23.18
CA VAL A 139 15.08 -14.60 22.60
C VAL A 139 14.59 -15.20 21.27
N PHE A 140 15.43 -15.12 20.24
CA PHE A 140 15.09 -15.53 18.87
C PHE A 140 14.74 -17.01 18.75
N THR A 141 15.53 -17.91 19.35
CA THR A 141 15.35 -19.37 19.17
C THR A 141 13.98 -19.87 19.59
N PRO A 142 13.44 -19.56 20.77
CA PRO A 142 12.08 -19.94 21.14
C PRO A 142 11.02 -19.29 20.24
N PHE A 143 11.20 -18.02 19.86
CA PHE A 143 10.32 -17.33 18.92
C PHE A 143 10.24 -18.09 17.60
N TYR A 144 11.39 -18.40 17.00
CA TYR A 144 11.48 -19.09 15.71
C TYR A 144 10.85 -20.48 15.76
N LYS A 145 11.20 -21.28 16.78
CA LYS A 145 10.68 -22.64 16.94
C LYS A 145 9.17 -22.70 17.09
N ASN A 146 8.59 -21.76 17.84
CA ASN A 146 7.16 -21.80 18.13
C ASN A 146 6.30 -21.16 17.04
N ASN A 147 6.84 -20.23 16.26
CA ASN A 147 6.04 -19.48 15.29
C ASN A 147 6.37 -19.80 13.83
N TYR A 148 7.59 -20.24 13.53
CA TYR A 148 8.06 -20.33 12.15
C TYR A 148 8.24 -21.76 11.64
N VAL A 149 8.59 -22.68 12.52
CA VAL A 149 8.79 -24.09 12.12
C VAL A 149 7.44 -24.72 11.79
N GLY A 150 7.27 -25.12 10.53
CA GLY A 150 6.02 -25.71 10.04
C GLY A 150 4.97 -24.70 9.55
N ALA A 151 5.24 -23.40 9.59
CA ALA A 151 4.36 -22.40 9.00
C ALA A 151 4.37 -22.52 7.45
N SER A 152 3.21 -22.74 6.85
CA SER A 152 3.05 -22.71 5.39
C SER A 152 2.63 -21.30 4.96
N HIS A 153 3.30 -20.76 3.95
CA HIS A 153 2.93 -19.49 3.34
C HIS A 153 2.35 -19.78 1.95
N SER A 154 1.10 -19.39 1.73
CA SER A 154 0.50 -19.47 0.40
C SER A 154 0.91 -18.27 -0.43
N THR A 155 1.46 -18.50 -1.61
CA THR A 155 1.65 -17.47 -2.62
C THR A 155 0.39 -17.36 -3.48
N SER A 156 -0.02 -16.14 -3.80
CA SER A 156 -1.13 -15.92 -4.74
C SER A 156 -0.59 -15.32 -6.04
N ASN A 157 -0.72 -16.07 -7.13
CA ASN A 157 -0.51 -15.51 -8.46
C ASN A 157 -1.76 -14.70 -8.84
N ILE A 158 -1.57 -13.42 -9.08
CA ILE A 158 -2.63 -12.50 -9.46
C ILE A 158 -2.49 -12.19 -10.94
N ASN A 159 -3.56 -12.41 -11.70
CA ASN A 159 -3.61 -11.94 -13.07
C ASN A 159 -4.02 -10.46 -13.06
N ILE A 160 -3.10 -9.58 -13.43
CA ILE A 160 -3.30 -8.12 -13.41
C ILE A 160 -4.44 -7.69 -14.35
N SER A 161 -4.74 -8.46 -15.40
CA SER A 161 -5.86 -8.16 -16.29
C SER A 161 -7.23 -8.24 -15.61
N ASP A 162 -7.34 -8.99 -14.52
CA ASP A 162 -8.59 -9.17 -13.78
C ASP A 162 -8.90 -7.98 -12.85
N ILE A 163 -7.97 -7.04 -12.71
CA ILE A 163 -8.19 -5.82 -11.93
C ILE A 163 -9.04 -4.85 -12.75
N ILE A 164 -10.26 -4.62 -12.28
CA ILE A 164 -11.15 -3.60 -12.84
C ILE A 164 -10.78 -2.27 -12.21
N ILE A 165 -10.27 -1.33 -13.01
CA ILE A 165 -9.82 -0.02 -12.51
C ILE A 165 -10.87 1.04 -12.83
N LEU A 166 -11.21 1.84 -11.83
CA LEU A 166 -12.06 3.01 -12.00
C LEU A 166 -11.26 4.10 -12.73
N GLU A 167 -11.69 4.46 -13.94
CA GLU A 167 -11.03 5.53 -14.70
C GLU A 167 -11.10 6.86 -13.97
N ASN A 168 -9.94 7.50 -13.82
CA ASN A 168 -9.79 8.81 -13.22
C ASN A 168 -8.76 9.61 -14.00
N LYS A 169 -9.23 10.54 -14.84
CA LYS A 169 -8.38 11.42 -15.67
C LYS A 169 -8.09 12.76 -15.01
N GLU A 170 -8.84 13.15 -13.99
CA GLU A 170 -8.78 14.48 -13.39
C GLU A 170 -7.70 14.62 -12.32
N ASP A 171 -7.41 13.54 -11.57
CA ASP A 171 -6.49 13.60 -10.46
C ASP A 171 -5.02 13.41 -10.90
N LYS A 172 -4.10 13.93 -10.10
CA LYS A 172 -2.67 13.97 -10.42
C LYS A 172 -2.05 12.59 -10.43
N ASN A 173 -1.25 12.32 -11.46
CA ASN A 173 -0.40 11.14 -11.58
C ASN A 173 0.99 11.39 -10.96
N ILE A 174 1.87 10.38 -11.02
CA ILE A 174 3.22 10.45 -10.45
C ILE A 174 4.10 11.52 -11.11
N GLU A 175 3.93 11.79 -12.41
CA GLU A 175 4.75 12.76 -13.14
C GLU A 175 4.60 14.19 -12.62
N TYR A 176 3.40 14.55 -12.12
CA TYR A 176 3.19 15.85 -11.47
C TYR A 176 4.12 16.08 -10.27
N PHE A 177 4.57 15.00 -9.60
CA PHE A 177 5.42 15.08 -8.42
C PHE A 177 6.91 14.83 -8.72
N ARG A 178 7.30 14.71 -9.99
CA ARG A 178 8.67 14.42 -10.42
C ARG A 178 9.71 15.35 -9.75
N ASP A 179 9.53 16.66 -9.85
CA ASP A 179 10.49 17.66 -9.37
C ASP A 179 10.64 17.65 -7.83
N ARG A 180 9.64 17.17 -7.11
CA ARG A 180 9.70 17.00 -5.65
C ARG A 180 10.41 15.73 -5.21
N LEU A 181 10.36 14.71 -6.02
CA LEU A 181 10.81 13.36 -5.67
C LEU A 181 12.17 13.03 -6.26
N ILE A 182 12.45 13.45 -7.49
CA ILE A 182 13.73 13.17 -8.11
C ILE A 182 14.80 14.16 -7.64
N SER A 183 15.97 13.61 -7.30
CA SER A 183 17.14 14.44 -6.98
C SER A 183 17.57 15.28 -8.18
N ARG A 184 17.90 16.55 -7.95
CA ARG A 184 18.50 17.43 -8.96
C ARG A 184 19.89 16.98 -9.41
N TYR A 185 20.58 16.18 -8.59
CA TYR A 185 21.88 15.64 -8.89
C TYR A 185 21.78 14.30 -9.64
N SER A 186 22.65 14.07 -10.60
CA SER A 186 22.59 12.89 -11.47
C SER A 186 23.13 11.58 -10.85
N TRP A 187 23.47 11.57 -9.56
CA TRP A 187 24.04 10.38 -8.89
C TRP A 187 23.14 9.14 -9.03
N HIS A 188 21.84 9.32 -9.03
CA HIS A 188 20.86 8.22 -9.13
C HIS A 188 20.93 7.50 -10.50
N LYS A 189 21.43 8.14 -11.55
CA LYS A 189 21.56 7.52 -12.88
C LYS A 189 22.54 6.34 -12.89
N LYS A 190 23.47 6.27 -11.94
CA LYS A 190 24.38 5.13 -11.80
C LYS A 190 23.64 3.85 -11.36
N PHE A 191 22.58 3.99 -10.57
CA PHE A 191 21.78 2.85 -10.10
C PHE A 191 20.93 2.26 -11.21
N ASP A 192 20.52 3.04 -12.20
CA ASP A 192 19.69 2.59 -13.34
C ASP A 192 20.36 1.49 -14.18
N LYS A 193 21.67 1.31 -14.02
CA LYS A 193 22.44 0.27 -14.72
C LYS A 193 22.45 -1.06 -13.98
N CYS A 194 22.16 -1.07 -12.69
CA CYS A 194 22.36 -2.23 -11.80
C CYS A 194 21.10 -2.62 -11.05
N TRP A 195 20.11 -1.73 -10.95
CA TRP A 195 18.90 -1.92 -10.15
C TRP A 195 17.67 -1.54 -10.95
N GLU A 196 16.73 -2.44 -10.99
CA GLU A 196 15.39 -2.19 -11.53
C GLU A 196 14.43 -1.84 -10.39
N PRO A 197 13.69 -0.72 -10.50
CA PRO A 197 12.73 -0.35 -9.48
C PRO A 197 11.42 -1.14 -9.60
N GLY A 198 10.72 -1.29 -8.49
CA GLY A 198 9.41 -1.93 -8.46
C GLY A 198 9.44 -3.41 -8.14
N GLU A 199 8.34 -4.08 -8.39
CA GLU A 199 8.12 -5.48 -8.02
C GLU A 199 8.91 -6.48 -8.88
N ILE A 200 9.25 -6.10 -10.10
CA ILE A 200 9.87 -6.99 -11.10
C ILE A 200 11.41 -6.97 -10.98
N GLY A 201 11.98 -5.95 -10.33
CA GLY A 201 13.42 -5.74 -10.16
C GLY A 201 14.10 -6.53 -9.07
#